data_d0472dbe87d57c72ee77422160008caa
#
_entry.id   d0472dbe87d57c72ee77422160008caa
#
_cell.length_a   1.000
_cell.length_b   1.000
_cell.length_c   1.000
_cell.angle_alpha   90.00
_cell.angle_beta   90.00
_cell.angle_gamma   90.00
#
_symmetry.space_group_name_H-M   'P 1'
#
loop_
_entity.id
_entity.type
_entity.pdbx_description
1 polymer ?
#
loop_
_entity_poly.entity_id
_entity_poly.type
_entity_poly.pdbx_seq_one_letter_code
_entity_poly.pdbx_strand_id
1 'polypeptide(L)'
;MKGLRFVPALMAAGLLTGCASDGNVSDKSYLRAAVIGADYVTMSFFSEEDEPVTVSADSPEEARSAAELSGGKNIFTGYTELVILDGCDSADTLGFMLNEWKVSPSCIVACPRGSGAELLSTRTAEELEGAVRVAQEQELLGRCDIVTVLGGLLGRDGAAEVPELSRDGYVGKKSIQ
;
A
#
# COMPACT_ATOMS: atom_id res chain seq x y z
N MET A 1 20.82 -14.16 -58.05
CA MET A 1 20.16 -13.16 -57.22
C MET A 1 19.11 -13.83 -56.33
N LYS A 2 19.50 -14.56 -55.27
CA LYS A 2 18.58 -15.31 -54.35
C LYS A 2 18.86 -15.07 -52.87
N GLY A 3 19.62 -14.01 -52.53
CA GLY A 3 20.06 -13.76 -51.13
C GLY A 3 19.30 -12.72 -50.32
N LEU A 4 18.26 -12.02 -50.88
CA LEU A 4 17.68 -10.84 -50.26
C LEU A 4 16.33 -11.09 -49.51
N ARG A 5 15.87 -12.32 -49.44
CA ARG A 5 14.57 -12.64 -48.84
C ARG A 5 14.65 -13.08 -47.36
N PHE A 6 15.86 -13.29 -46.80
CA PHE A 6 16.04 -13.73 -45.43
C PHE A 6 16.25 -12.60 -44.42
N VAL A 7 16.62 -11.39 -44.86
CA VAL A 7 16.90 -10.25 -43.99
C VAL A 7 15.65 -9.76 -43.21
N PRO A 8 14.44 -9.65 -43.82
CA PRO A 8 13.27 -9.22 -43.03
C PRO A 8 12.77 -10.22 -42.02
N ALA A 9 12.98 -11.53 -42.25
CA ALA A 9 12.60 -12.57 -41.27
C ALA A 9 13.49 -12.56 -40.04
N LEU A 10 14.78 -12.22 -40.16
CA LEU A 10 15.71 -12.11 -39.06
C LEU A 10 15.45 -10.86 -38.18
N MET A 11 15.04 -9.74 -38.82
CA MET A 11 14.65 -8.54 -38.10
C MET A 11 13.31 -8.71 -37.30
N ALA A 12 12.35 -9.46 -37.88
CA ALA A 12 11.09 -9.75 -37.18
C ALA A 12 11.29 -10.68 -35.96
N ALA A 13 12.25 -11.61 -36.01
CA ALA A 13 12.58 -12.47 -34.87
C ALA A 13 13.26 -11.69 -33.71
N GLY A 14 14.04 -10.63 -34.02
CA GLY A 14 14.68 -9.79 -33.00
C GLY A 14 13.71 -8.88 -32.24
N LEU A 15 12.54 -8.58 -32.79
CA LEU A 15 11.53 -7.74 -32.12
C LEU A 15 10.62 -8.53 -31.16
N LEU A 16 10.64 -9.86 -31.21
CA LEU A 16 9.84 -10.73 -30.33
C LEU A 16 10.59 -11.18 -29.08
N THR A 17 11.88 -10.86 -28.92
CA THR A 17 12.67 -11.20 -27.73
C THR A 17 12.66 -10.11 -26.65
N GLY A 18 11.88 -9.05 -26.82
CA GLY A 18 11.88 -7.85 -25.97
C GLY A 18 11.00 -7.88 -24.72
N CYS A 19 10.46 -9.02 -24.30
CA CYS A 19 9.68 -9.13 -23.08
C CYS A 19 10.05 -10.40 -22.30
N ALA A 20 11.34 -10.58 -22.03
CA ALA A 20 11.79 -11.47 -20.96
C ALA A 20 12.09 -10.57 -19.77
N SER A 21 11.05 -9.98 -19.15
CA SER A 21 11.16 -9.22 -17.92
C SER A 21 10.60 -10.01 -16.77
N ASP A 22 11.47 -10.30 -15.84
CA ASP A 22 11.29 -10.15 -14.43
C ASP A 22 10.11 -10.87 -13.78
N GLY A 23 10.33 -12.15 -13.43
CA GLY A 23 9.59 -12.85 -12.40
C GLY A 23 8.16 -13.23 -12.82
N ASN A 24 7.82 -14.49 -12.63
CA ASN A 24 6.42 -14.92 -12.72
C ASN A 24 5.58 -14.09 -11.76
N VAL A 25 4.37 -13.70 -12.17
CA VAL A 25 3.37 -13.05 -11.29
C VAL A 25 3.13 -13.86 -10.02
N SER A 26 3.32 -15.19 -10.10
CA SER A 26 3.25 -16.11 -8.95
C SER A 26 4.37 -15.94 -7.91
N ASP A 27 5.46 -15.23 -8.24
CA ASP A 27 6.61 -15.07 -7.35
C ASP A 27 6.55 -13.75 -6.55
N LYS A 28 5.43 -13.04 -6.62
CA LYS A 28 5.20 -11.76 -5.93
C LYS A 28 4.02 -11.84 -4.98
N SER A 29 4.20 -11.28 -3.79
CA SER A 29 3.09 -10.96 -2.88
C SER A 29 2.62 -9.54 -3.15
N TYR A 30 1.34 -9.36 -3.37
CA TYR A 30 0.75 -8.05 -3.65
C TYR A 30 0.20 -7.45 -2.37
N LEU A 31 0.82 -6.36 -1.91
CA LEU A 31 0.41 -5.66 -0.70
C LEU A 31 -0.96 -5.00 -0.94
N ARG A 32 -1.92 -5.28 -0.07
CA ARG A 32 -3.25 -4.67 -0.08
C ARG A 32 -3.39 -3.56 0.95
N ALA A 33 -2.96 -3.82 2.19
CA ALA A 33 -2.95 -2.82 3.24
C ALA A 33 -1.67 -2.88 4.07
N ALA A 34 -1.28 -1.73 4.60
CA ALA A 34 -0.18 -1.61 5.54
C ALA A 34 -0.58 -0.79 6.77
N VAL A 35 -0.19 -1.25 7.95
CA VAL A 35 -0.12 -0.43 9.16
C VAL A 35 1.31 0.00 9.35
N ILE A 36 1.54 1.29 9.50
CA ILE A 36 2.85 1.84 9.80
C ILE A 36 2.82 2.38 11.23
N GLY A 37 3.47 1.66 12.11
CA GLY A 37 3.69 2.05 13.51
C GLY A 37 4.98 2.85 13.68
N ALA A 38 5.28 3.23 14.92
CA ALA A 38 6.52 3.93 15.25
C ALA A 38 7.76 3.02 15.13
N ASP A 39 7.60 1.71 15.40
CA ASP A 39 8.66 0.70 15.47
C ASP A 39 8.26 -0.64 14.86
N TYR A 40 7.20 -0.66 14.07
CA TYR A 40 6.71 -1.85 13.37
C TYR A 40 5.94 -1.52 12.11
N VAL A 41 5.86 -2.50 11.20
CA VAL A 41 4.97 -2.48 10.05
C VAL A 41 4.19 -3.79 9.99
N THR A 42 2.86 -3.71 9.83
CA THR A 42 2.01 -4.86 9.55
C THR A 42 1.54 -4.80 8.11
N MET A 43 1.74 -5.86 7.36
CA MET A 43 1.41 -5.97 5.94
C MET A 43 0.33 -7.03 5.73
N SER A 44 -0.74 -6.67 4.99
CA SER A 44 -1.80 -7.59 4.55
C SER A 44 -1.81 -7.65 3.02
N PHE A 45 -2.02 -8.84 2.49
CA PHE A 45 -1.88 -9.12 1.06
C PHE A 45 -3.23 -9.42 0.41
N PHE A 46 -3.26 -9.38 -0.94
CA PHE A 46 -4.48 -9.73 -1.70
C PHE A 46 -4.80 -11.22 -1.66
N SER A 47 -3.82 -12.07 -1.39
CA SER A 47 -4.07 -13.51 -1.23
C SER A 47 -4.70 -13.76 0.14
N GLU A 48 -5.86 -14.40 0.15
CA GLU A 48 -6.54 -14.82 1.39
C GLU A 48 -5.77 -15.94 2.12
N GLU A 49 -4.83 -16.60 1.44
CA GLU A 49 -3.96 -17.64 2.02
C GLU A 49 -2.79 -17.03 2.79
N ASP A 50 -2.45 -15.75 2.53
CA ASP A 50 -1.34 -15.05 3.18
C ASP A 50 -1.85 -14.30 4.42
N GLU A 51 -1.56 -14.81 5.61
CA GLU A 51 -1.85 -14.10 6.88
C GLU A 51 -1.10 -12.76 6.96
N PRO A 52 -1.64 -11.75 7.66
CA PRO A 52 -0.93 -10.50 7.88
C PRO A 52 0.42 -10.72 8.57
N VAL A 53 1.47 -10.10 8.06
CA VAL A 53 2.83 -10.20 8.58
C VAL A 53 3.19 -8.93 9.33
N THR A 54 3.57 -9.05 10.61
CA THR A 54 4.08 -7.92 11.41
C THR A 54 5.59 -8.05 11.58
N VAL A 55 6.30 -6.99 11.25
CA VAL A 55 7.76 -6.88 11.36
C VAL A 55 8.10 -5.68 12.23
N SER A 56 8.94 -5.88 13.26
CA SER A 56 9.56 -4.78 14.00
C SER A 56 10.71 -4.22 13.17
N ALA A 57 10.67 -2.94 12.86
CA ALA A 57 11.67 -2.26 12.05
C ALA A 57 11.63 -0.75 12.29
N ASP A 58 12.75 -0.09 12.10
CA ASP A 58 12.89 1.36 12.24
C ASP A 58 12.39 2.14 11.00
N SER A 59 12.07 1.43 9.92
CA SER A 59 11.54 2.02 8.70
C SER A 59 10.66 1.05 7.90
N PRO A 60 9.72 1.57 7.09
CA PRO A 60 8.89 0.73 6.21
C PRO A 60 9.71 -0.08 5.20
N GLU A 61 10.85 0.44 4.70
CA GLU A 61 11.73 -0.25 3.76
C GLU A 61 12.43 -1.44 4.40
N GLU A 62 12.93 -1.26 5.64
CA GLU A 62 13.53 -2.35 6.41
C GLU A 62 12.51 -3.45 6.70
N ALA A 63 11.29 -3.07 7.09
CA ALA A 63 10.19 -4.01 7.32
C ALA A 63 9.85 -4.81 6.05
N ARG A 64 9.76 -4.14 4.89
CA ARG A 64 9.52 -4.80 3.62
C ARG A 64 10.63 -5.80 3.29
N SER A 65 11.88 -5.37 3.39
CA SER A 65 13.04 -6.22 3.11
C SER A 65 13.08 -7.46 4.02
N ALA A 66 12.79 -7.29 5.31
CA ALA A 66 12.72 -8.40 6.26
C ALA A 66 11.57 -9.37 5.94
N ALA A 67 10.39 -8.85 5.56
CA ALA A 67 9.24 -9.66 5.15
C ALA A 67 9.53 -10.43 3.86
N GLU A 68 10.18 -9.82 2.87
CA GLU A 68 10.60 -10.48 1.62
C GLU A 68 11.59 -11.62 1.90
N LEU A 69 12.57 -11.38 2.78
CA LEU A 69 13.56 -12.39 3.15
C LEU A 69 12.92 -13.57 3.90
N SER A 70 11.96 -13.32 4.80
CA SER A 70 11.31 -14.39 5.56
C SER A 70 10.27 -15.15 4.73
N GLY A 71 9.54 -14.44 3.86
CA GLY A 71 8.48 -15.02 3.02
C GLY A 71 8.99 -15.63 1.71
N GLY A 72 10.23 -15.32 1.30
CA GLY A 72 10.82 -15.81 0.04
C GLY A 72 10.13 -15.28 -1.22
N LYS A 73 9.35 -14.22 -1.12
CA LYS A 73 8.65 -13.57 -2.24
C LYS A 73 8.90 -12.07 -2.22
N ASN A 74 9.07 -11.46 -3.39
CA ASN A 74 9.11 -9.99 -3.49
C ASN A 74 7.74 -9.39 -3.22
N ILE A 75 7.69 -8.27 -2.48
CA ILE A 75 6.45 -7.57 -2.15
C ILE A 75 6.24 -6.43 -3.14
N PHE A 76 5.15 -6.50 -3.91
CA PHE A 76 4.72 -5.42 -4.79
C PHE A 76 3.73 -4.50 -4.05
N THR A 77 4.11 -3.24 -3.90
CA THR A 77 3.40 -2.25 -3.08
C THR A 77 2.48 -1.31 -3.87
N GLY A 78 2.61 -1.26 -5.19
CA GLY A 78 1.86 -0.31 -6.05
C GLY A 78 0.34 -0.48 -6.06
N TYR A 79 -0.17 -1.61 -5.58
CA TYR A 79 -1.62 -1.88 -5.48
C TYR A 79 -2.19 -1.68 -4.07
N THR A 80 -1.41 -1.10 -3.15
CA THR A 80 -1.90 -0.82 -1.80
C THR A 80 -3.13 0.08 -1.83
N GLU A 81 -4.21 -0.38 -1.22
CA GLU A 81 -5.52 0.29 -1.18
C GLU A 81 -5.74 1.05 0.13
N LEU A 82 -5.11 0.60 1.23
CA LEU A 82 -5.29 1.17 2.56
C LEU A 82 -3.94 1.30 3.30
N VAL A 83 -3.67 2.49 3.84
CA VAL A 83 -2.56 2.76 4.76
C VAL A 83 -3.11 3.23 6.09
N ILE A 84 -2.70 2.60 7.18
CA ILE A 84 -3.10 2.93 8.55
C ILE A 84 -1.89 3.48 9.29
N LEU A 85 -1.97 4.73 9.74
CA LEU A 85 -0.90 5.42 10.47
C LEU A 85 -1.10 5.23 11.98
N ASP A 86 -0.20 4.47 12.62
CA ASP A 86 -0.27 4.12 14.04
C ASP A 86 0.90 4.73 14.83
N GLY A 87 0.85 6.05 15.03
CA GLY A 87 1.83 6.78 15.85
C GLY A 87 3.16 7.07 15.16
N CYS A 88 3.27 6.92 13.85
CA CYS A 88 4.42 7.33 13.05
C CYS A 88 4.35 8.81 12.63
N ASP A 89 5.45 9.35 12.09
CA ASP A 89 5.43 10.63 11.40
C ASP A 89 4.58 10.51 10.12
N SER A 90 3.45 11.23 10.12
CA SER A 90 2.45 11.07 9.06
C SER A 90 2.91 11.62 7.72
N ALA A 91 3.56 12.78 7.70
CA ALA A 91 3.97 13.44 6.46
C ALA A 91 5.14 12.71 5.79
N ASP A 92 6.15 12.35 6.57
CA ASP A 92 7.32 11.60 6.07
C ASP A 92 6.91 10.21 5.59
N THR A 93 6.05 9.51 6.34
CA THR A 93 5.53 8.19 5.97
C THR A 93 4.75 8.23 4.66
N LEU A 94 3.80 9.15 4.50
CA LEU A 94 3.01 9.24 3.26
C LEU A 94 3.86 9.68 2.07
N GLY A 95 4.83 10.57 2.30
CA GLY A 95 5.82 10.95 1.29
C GLY A 95 6.66 9.75 0.83
N PHE A 96 7.12 8.92 1.75
CA PHE A 96 7.84 7.68 1.47
C PHE A 96 6.97 6.68 0.69
N MET A 97 5.72 6.48 1.12
CA MET A 97 4.77 5.59 0.44
C MET A 97 4.58 5.95 -1.03
N LEU A 98 4.43 7.24 -1.34
CA LEU A 98 4.29 7.70 -2.73
C LEU A 98 5.58 7.56 -3.53
N ASN A 99 6.72 7.94 -2.94
CA ASN A 99 7.96 8.07 -3.68
C ASN A 99 8.75 6.76 -3.80
N GLU A 100 8.74 5.91 -2.77
CA GLU A 100 9.54 4.68 -2.74
C GLU A 100 8.69 3.44 -3.00
N TRP A 101 7.58 3.30 -2.29
CA TRP A 101 6.69 2.16 -2.48
C TRP A 101 5.78 2.29 -3.71
N LYS A 102 5.72 3.49 -4.32
CA LYS A 102 4.88 3.77 -5.51
C LYS A 102 3.41 3.43 -5.28
N VAL A 103 2.94 3.63 -4.05
CA VAL A 103 1.54 3.43 -3.68
C VAL A 103 0.66 4.38 -4.49
N SER A 104 -0.53 3.92 -4.87
CA SER A 104 -1.48 4.75 -5.61
C SER A 104 -1.81 6.05 -4.86
N PRO A 105 -1.79 7.22 -5.52
CA PRO A 105 -2.25 8.47 -4.92
C PRO A 105 -3.66 8.43 -4.35
N SER A 106 -4.50 7.51 -4.84
CA SER A 106 -5.89 7.29 -4.38
C SER A 106 -6.01 6.32 -3.20
N CYS A 107 -4.90 5.77 -2.70
CA CYS A 107 -4.88 4.91 -1.53
C CYS A 107 -5.49 5.63 -0.32
N ILE A 108 -6.36 4.96 0.40
CA ILE A 108 -7.02 5.48 1.59
C ILE A 108 -6.00 5.56 2.74
N VAL A 109 -6.02 6.68 3.46
CA VAL A 109 -5.26 6.87 4.71
C VAL A 109 -6.22 6.85 5.87
N ALA A 110 -5.88 6.10 6.92
CA ALA A 110 -6.67 5.96 8.14
C ALA A 110 -5.77 5.96 9.39
N CYS A 111 -6.38 6.05 10.56
CA CYS A 111 -5.74 5.80 11.85
C CYS A 111 -6.49 4.70 12.61
N PRO A 112 -5.81 3.90 13.45
CA PRO A 112 -6.48 2.92 14.27
C PRO A 112 -7.00 3.57 15.57
N ARG A 113 -8.10 3.02 16.08
CA ARG A 113 -8.48 3.16 17.48
C ARG A 113 -7.89 1.97 18.26
N GLY A 114 -6.78 2.18 18.93
CA GLY A 114 -5.98 1.12 19.55
C GLY A 114 -4.84 0.68 18.66
N SER A 115 -4.50 -0.61 18.67
CA SER A 115 -3.40 -1.16 17.88
C SER A 115 -3.78 -1.41 16.42
N GLY A 116 -3.01 -0.85 15.50
CA GLY A 116 -3.18 -1.08 14.08
C GLY A 116 -2.85 -2.52 13.68
N ALA A 117 -1.85 -3.14 14.29
CA ALA A 117 -1.50 -4.54 14.03
C ALA A 117 -2.66 -5.48 14.43
N GLU A 118 -3.28 -5.26 15.62
CA GLU A 118 -4.44 -6.03 16.04
C GLU A 118 -5.63 -5.82 15.09
N LEU A 119 -5.80 -4.62 14.56
CA LEU A 119 -6.88 -4.30 13.63
C LEU A 119 -6.79 -5.15 12.36
N LEU A 120 -5.62 -5.21 11.71
CA LEU A 120 -5.42 -6.03 10.49
C LEU A 120 -5.40 -7.54 10.77
N SER A 121 -5.15 -7.98 12.00
CA SER A 121 -5.26 -9.40 12.37
C SER A 121 -6.70 -9.85 12.63
N THR A 122 -7.62 -8.91 12.89
CA THR A 122 -9.03 -9.20 13.22
C THR A 122 -10.01 -8.85 12.11
N ARG A 123 -9.62 -7.99 11.18
CA ARG A 123 -10.43 -7.52 10.06
C ARG A 123 -9.64 -7.55 8.77
N THR A 124 -10.29 -7.91 7.68
CA THR A 124 -9.66 -7.83 6.35
C THR A 124 -9.49 -6.38 5.89
N ALA A 125 -8.49 -6.13 5.06
CA ALA A 125 -8.30 -4.82 4.44
C ALA A 125 -9.54 -4.36 3.65
N GLU A 126 -10.22 -5.29 2.96
CA GLU A 126 -11.44 -5.04 2.21
C GLU A 126 -12.59 -4.55 3.07
N GLU A 127 -12.81 -5.17 4.21
CA GLU A 127 -13.86 -4.75 5.16
C GLU A 127 -13.60 -3.36 5.72
N LEU A 128 -12.33 -3.05 6.04
CA LEU A 128 -11.93 -1.74 6.56
C LEU A 128 -12.06 -0.65 5.48
N GLU A 129 -11.62 -0.92 4.27
CA GLU A 129 -11.79 -0.04 3.12
C GLU A 129 -13.27 0.20 2.82
N GLY A 130 -14.07 -0.87 2.81
CA GLY A 130 -15.52 -0.79 2.62
C GLY A 130 -16.20 0.10 3.66
N ALA A 131 -15.79 0.00 4.94
CA ALA A 131 -16.33 0.86 6.00
C ALA A 131 -16.01 2.34 5.75
N VAL A 132 -14.82 2.67 5.28
CA VAL A 132 -14.44 4.05 4.91
C VAL A 132 -15.26 4.54 3.73
N ARG A 133 -15.43 3.75 2.67
CA ARG A 133 -16.22 4.11 1.49
C ARG A 133 -17.68 4.40 1.86
N VAL A 134 -18.28 3.55 2.69
CA VAL A 134 -19.66 3.78 3.20
C VAL A 134 -19.74 5.07 4.01
N ALA A 135 -18.76 5.37 4.86
CA ALA A 135 -18.72 6.63 5.60
C ALA A 135 -18.62 7.86 4.68
N GLN A 136 -17.88 7.75 3.58
CA GLN A 136 -17.80 8.81 2.57
C GLN A 136 -19.12 8.97 1.80
N GLU A 137 -19.76 7.88 1.38
CA GLU A 137 -21.07 7.91 0.71
C GLU A 137 -22.17 8.52 1.59
N GLN A 138 -22.08 8.34 2.90
CA GLN A 138 -22.98 8.94 3.88
C GLN A 138 -22.57 10.37 4.30
N GLU A 139 -21.58 10.97 3.65
CA GLU A 139 -21.07 12.32 3.94
C GLU A 139 -20.54 12.50 5.38
N LEU A 140 -20.26 11.40 6.09
CA LEU A 140 -19.67 11.43 7.43
C LEU A 140 -18.17 11.73 7.40
N LEU A 141 -17.52 11.48 6.25
CA LEU A 141 -16.10 11.64 6.03
C LEU A 141 -15.84 12.28 4.67
N GLY A 142 -14.90 13.23 4.62
CA GLY A 142 -14.39 13.79 3.36
C GLY A 142 -13.43 12.85 2.65
N ARG A 143 -12.75 13.35 1.61
CA ARG A 143 -11.68 12.62 0.93
C ARG A 143 -10.51 12.40 1.88
N CYS A 144 -10.02 11.18 1.92
CA CYS A 144 -8.92 10.76 2.77
C CYS A 144 -7.87 9.92 2.00
N ASP A 145 -7.73 10.19 0.70
CA ASP A 145 -6.63 9.64 -0.11
C ASP A 145 -5.28 10.30 0.27
N ILE A 146 -4.18 9.61 -0.04
CA ILE A 146 -2.82 10.08 0.33
C ILE A 146 -2.57 11.52 -0.11
N VAL A 147 -2.97 11.90 -1.33
CA VAL A 147 -2.71 13.26 -1.85
C VAL A 147 -3.48 14.31 -1.06
N THR A 148 -4.74 14.03 -0.74
CA THR A 148 -5.59 14.94 0.05
C THR A 148 -5.03 15.09 1.47
N VAL A 149 -4.67 13.98 2.11
CA VAL A 149 -4.13 13.98 3.48
C VAL A 149 -2.76 14.66 3.52
N LEU A 150 -1.84 14.29 2.64
CA LEU A 150 -0.51 14.90 2.56
C LEU A 150 -0.60 16.39 2.23
N GLY A 151 -1.53 16.79 1.36
CA GLY A 151 -1.81 18.19 1.08
C GLY A 151 -2.27 18.99 2.31
N GLY A 152 -3.07 18.37 3.20
CA GLY A 152 -3.47 18.97 4.48
C GLY A 152 -2.29 19.11 5.45
N LEU A 153 -1.49 18.05 5.59
CA LEU A 153 -0.31 18.02 6.47
C LEU A 153 0.76 19.05 6.07
N LEU A 154 1.02 19.17 4.76
CA LEU A 154 1.98 20.15 4.22
C LEU A 154 1.36 21.53 4.01
N GLY A 155 0.07 21.68 4.22
CA GLY A 155 -0.66 22.92 4.09
C GLY A 155 -0.44 23.90 5.24
N ARG A 156 -1.19 25.01 5.21
CA ARG A 156 -1.05 26.10 6.21
C ARG A 156 -1.36 25.63 7.63
N ASP A 157 -2.33 24.72 7.77
CA ASP A 157 -2.82 24.27 9.07
C ASP A 157 -2.00 23.12 9.65
N GLY A 158 -1.12 22.50 8.84
CA GLY A 158 -0.25 21.40 9.24
C GLY A 158 -1.02 20.18 9.78
N ALA A 159 -2.26 19.99 9.32
CA ALA A 159 -3.14 18.95 9.84
C ALA A 159 -4.08 18.41 8.77
N ALA A 160 -4.50 17.16 8.91
CA ALA A 160 -5.50 16.53 8.07
C ALA A 160 -6.48 15.68 8.89
N GLU A 161 -7.74 15.60 8.44
CA GLU A 161 -8.72 14.66 9.00
C GLU A 161 -8.66 13.34 8.26
N VAL A 162 -8.56 12.23 9.00
CA VAL A 162 -8.58 10.87 8.49
C VAL A 162 -9.63 10.03 9.23
N PRO A 163 -10.16 8.93 8.63
CA PRO A 163 -11.03 8.01 9.34
C PRO A 163 -10.29 7.34 10.50
N GLU A 164 -10.96 7.22 11.62
CA GLU A 164 -10.55 6.38 12.73
C GLU A 164 -11.25 5.03 12.61
N LEU A 165 -10.46 3.95 12.57
CA LEU A 165 -10.94 2.59 12.39
C LEU A 165 -10.75 1.75 13.65
N SER A 166 -11.71 0.87 13.92
CA SER A 166 -11.64 -0.14 14.98
C SER A 166 -12.07 -1.50 14.43
N ARG A 167 -12.06 -2.52 15.30
CA ARG A 167 -12.63 -3.84 14.98
C ARG A 167 -14.11 -3.79 14.55
N ASP A 168 -14.83 -2.73 14.93
CA ASP A 168 -16.23 -2.51 14.56
C ASP A 168 -16.39 -1.73 13.24
N GLY A 169 -15.27 -1.39 12.56
CA GLY A 169 -15.21 -0.62 11.34
C GLY A 169 -14.93 0.87 11.57
N TYR A 170 -15.56 1.75 10.79
CA TYR A 170 -15.42 3.19 10.95
C TYR A 170 -16.10 3.67 12.25
N VAL A 171 -15.37 4.42 13.06
CA VAL A 171 -15.85 4.91 14.37
C VAL A 171 -15.82 6.41 14.51
N GLY A 172 -15.22 7.14 13.59
CA GLY A 172 -15.17 8.60 13.61
C GLY A 172 -14.04 9.17 12.76
N LYS A 173 -13.73 10.43 13.00
CA LYS A 173 -12.62 11.15 12.38
C LYS A 173 -11.56 11.48 13.42
N LYS A 174 -10.29 11.44 13.00
CA LYS A 174 -9.13 11.84 13.80
C LYS A 174 -8.33 12.87 13.03
N SER A 175 -7.91 13.94 13.71
CA SER A 175 -6.95 14.89 13.18
C SER A 175 -5.54 14.35 13.40
N ILE A 176 -4.72 14.37 12.36
CA ILE A 176 -3.29 14.03 12.37
C ILE A 176 -2.47 15.26 11.97
N GLN A 177 -1.20 15.27 12.43
CA GLN A 177 -0.23 16.36 12.18
C GLN A 177 1.10 15.77 11.72
#